data_ef93d3731b5efaeae513c6e8107120eb
#
_entry.id   ef93d3731b5efaeae513c6e8107120eb
#
_cell.length_a   1.000
_cell.length_b   1.000
_cell.length_c   1.000
_cell.angle_alpha   90.00
_cell.angle_beta   90.00
_cell.angle_gamma   90.00
#
_symmetry.space_group_name_H-M   'P 1'
#
loop_
_entity.id
_entity.type
_entity.pdbx_description
1 polymer ?
#
loop_
_entity_poly.entity_id
_entity_poly.type
_entity_poly.pdbx_seq_one_letter_code
_entity_poly.pdbx_strand_id
1 'polypeptide(L)'
;MLRKILACLPAVLLVATAPISSFAQSKTESEEKIIALTVLKKYSETVSCGSSFEEEKSVRKFLKNVYTIERDEEMGSATYFILWDGDIGCNGGSATHSFMISEVGRFTESRPFLVLNNDAFGEDFSKNINSRFIEKLQKINNDKFLVVSSEHGENDANNFPSKKYQYTVDRIKFQWKVTSKKYLGKNNY
;
A
#
# COMPACT_ATOMS: atom_id res chain seq x y z
N MET A 1 17.16 -4.09 90.73
CA MET A 1 16.48 -4.81 89.63
C MET A 1 16.38 -3.85 88.44
N LEU A 2 17.31 -4.01 87.47
CA LEU A 2 17.36 -3.10 86.26
C LEU A 2 16.67 -3.81 85.09
N ARG A 3 15.53 -3.30 84.60
CA ARG A 3 14.86 -3.79 83.42
C ARG A 3 15.48 -3.11 82.21
N LYS A 4 16.11 -3.90 81.35
CA LYS A 4 16.56 -3.48 80.01
C LYS A 4 15.36 -3.47 79.03
N ILE A 5 15.04 -2.31 78.53
CA ILE A 5 14.06 -2.17 77.47
C ILE A 5 14.79 -2.29 76.11
N LEU A 6 14.48 -3.35 75.37
CA LEU A 6 15.00 -3.59 74.00
C LEU A 6 14.12 -2.85 73.02
N ALA A 7 14.65 -1.81 72.39
CA ALA A 7 13.93 -1.08 71.32
C ALA A 7 14.18 -1.81 70.03
N CYS A 8 13.09 -2.38 69.46
CA CYS A 8 13.08 -2.89 68.08
C CYS A 8 12.84 -1.71 67.10
N LEU A 9 13.82 -1.38 66.26
CA LEU A 9 13.65 -0.50 65.11
C LEU A 9 13.04 -1.31 63.95
N PRO A 10 11.97 -0.86 63.29
CA PRO A 10 11.51 -1.46 62.07
C PRO A 10 12.39 -0.99 60.89
N ALA A 11 13.00 -1.95 60.18
CA ALA A 11 13.68 -1.68 58.92
C ALA A 11 12.61 -1.40 57.84
N VAL A 12 12.53 -0.16 57.35
CA VAL A 12 11.69 0.21 56.22
C VAL A 12 12.44 -0.18 54.95
N LEU A 13 11.97 -1.22 54.27
CA LEU A 13 12.47 -1.65 52.97
C LEU A 13 11.92 -0.70 51.90
N LEU A 14 12.72 0.25 51.44
CA LEU A 14 12.39 1.10 50.27
C LEU A 14 12.53 0.25 48.99
N VAL A 15 11.41 -0.22 48.45
CA VAL A 15 11.37 -0.85 47.12
C VAL A 15 11.40 0.29 46.09
N ALA A 16 12.56 0.52 45.49
CA ALA A 16 12.69 1.44 44.35
C ALA A 16 12.03 0.80 43.12
N THR A 17 10.82 1.21 42.81
CA THR A 17 10.17 0.88 41.53
C THR A 17 10.81 1.73 40.42
N ALA A 18 11.75 1.15 39.69
CA ALA A 18 12.24 1.78 38.46
C ALA A 18 11.08 1.85 37.44
N PRO A 19 10.85 3.02 36.78
CA PRO A 19 9.88 3.10 35.71
C PRO A 19 10.37 2.20 34.57
N ILE A 20 9.60 1.16 34.26
CA ILE A 20 9.80 0.38 33.04
C ILE A 20 9.35 1.27 31.88
N SER A 21 10.27 2.01 31.26
CA SER A 21 10.03 2.69 30.01
C SER A 21 9.82 1.61 28.95
N SER A 22 8.57 1.26 28.68
CA SER A 22 8.24 0.45 27.52
C SER A 22 8.50 1.30 26.27
N PHE A 23 9.69 1.18 25.69
CA PHE A 23 9.91 1.65 24.34
C PHE A 23 8.96 0.86 23.45
N ALA A 24 7.96 1.54 22.90
CA ALA A 24 7.12 0.98 21.84
C ALA A 24 8.07 0.57 20.71
N GLN A 25 8.21 -0.71 20.47
CA GLN A 25 9.06 -1.22 19.40
C GLN A 25 8.49 -0.72 18.08
N SER A 26 9.28 0.00 17.29
CA SER A 26 8.87 0.48 15.97
C SER A 26 8.49 -0.73 15.09
N LYS A 27 7.39 -0.59 14.34
CA LYS A 27 6.92 -1.65 13.45
C LYS A 27 7.93 -1.87 12.32
N THR A 28 8.11 -3.11 11.95
CA THR A 28 8.89 -3.47 10.76
C THR A 28 8.15 -3.02 9.49
N GLU A 29 8.87 -2.79 8.40
CA GLU A 29 8.29 -2.44 7.10
C GLU A 29 7.23 -3.48 6.64
N SER A 30 7.47 -4.76 6.89
CA SER A 30 6.52 -5.83 6.55
C SER A 30 5.21 -5.72 7.33
N GLU A 31 5.26 -5.37 8.61
CA GLU A 31 4.07 -5.15 9.44
C GLU A 31 3.31 -3.91 8.99
N GLU A 32 4.01 -2.83 8.65
CA GLU A 32 3.40 -1.61 8.13
C GLU A 32 2.70 -1.87 6.79
N LYS A 33 3.31 -2.63 5.88
CA LYS A 33 2.68 -3.04 4.61
C LYS A 33 1.40 -3.84 4.82
N ILE A 34 1.35 -4.73 5.81
CA ILE A 34 0.13 -5.47 6.17
C ILE A 34 -0.95 -4.54 6.69
N ILE A 35 -0.58 -3.55 7.52
CA ILE A 35 -1.52 -2.55 8.02
C ILE A 35 -2.07 -1.70 6.85
N ALA A 36 -1.19 -1.20 5.97
CA ALA A 36 -1.58 -0.43 4.79
C ALA A 36 -2.54 -1.21 3.87
N LEU A 37 -2.24 -2.50 3.61
CA LEU A 37 -3.14 -3.40 2.87
C LEU A 37 -4.50 -3.58 3.56
N THR A 38 -4.51 -3.71 4.88
CA THR A 38 -5.75 -3.86 5.65
C THR A 38 -6.62 -2.60 5.57
N VAL A 39 -5.98 -1.42 5.61
CA VAL A 39 -6.66 -0.12 5.42
C VAL A 39 -7.24 -0.02 4.01
N LEU A 40 -6.44 -0.37 2.99
CA LEU A 40 -6.91 -0.32 1.60
C LEU A 40 -8.03 -1.32 1.34
N LYS A 41 -7.97 -2.54 1.89
CA LYS A 41 -9.08 -3.51 1.79
C LYS A 41 -10.39 -2.92 2.33
N LYS A 42 -10.38 -2.33 3.51
CA LYS A 42 -11.57 -1.66 4.06
C LYS A 42 -12.07 -0.52 3.20
N TYR A 43 -11.15 0.26 2.62
CA TYR A 43 -11.51 1.30 1.67
C TYR A 43 -12.16 0.71 0.42
N SER A 44 -11.61 -0.35 -0.16
CA SER A 44 -12.18 -1.00 -1.35
C SER A 44 -13.61 -1.49 -1.11
N GLU A 45 -13.93 -2.01 0.09
CA GLU A 45 -15.27 -2.44 0.49
C GLU A 45 -16.29 -1.28 0.53
N THR A 46 -15.84 -0.03 0.58
CA THR A 46 -16.71 1.15 0.60
C THR A 46 -16.89 1.82 -0.76
N VAL A 47 -15.98 1.58 -1.71
CA VAL A 47 -15.96 2.28 -3.00
C VAL A 47 -16.17 1.37 -4.20
N SER A 48 -16.17 0.05 -4.02
CA SER A 48 -16.34 -0.93 -5.11
C SER A 48 -17.35 -2.01 -4.74
N CYS A 49 -18.05 -2.53 -5.74
CA CYS A 49 -18.96 -3.66 -5.61
C CYS A 49 -18.31 -5.02 -5.85
N GLY A 50 -17.00 -5.05 -5.98
CA GLY A 50 -16.15 -6.23 -6.09
C GLY A 50 -14.70 -5.79 -6.17
N SER A 51 -13.81 -6.51 -5.52
CA SER A 51 -12.38 -6.21 -5.55
C SER A 51 -11.53 -7.47 -5.48
N SER A 52 -10.29 -7.36 -5.92
CA SER A 52 -9.30 -8.45 -5.80
C SER A 52 -9.08 -8.96 -4.36
N PHE A 53 -9.51 -8.18 -3.36
CA PHE A 53 -9.40 -8.58 -1.95
C PHE A 53 -10.49 -9.56 -1.50
N GLU A 54 -11.60 -9.69 -2.22
CA GLU A 54 -12.74 -10.53 -1.80
C GLU A 54 -12.46 -12.02 -1.92
N GLU A 55 -11.75 -12.41 -2.97
CA GLU A 55 -11.41 -13.81 -3.24
C GLU A 55 -10.35 -14.36 -2.27
N GLU A 56 -9.67 -13.48 -1.55
CA GLU A 56 -8.51 -13.83 -0.74
C GLU A 56 -8.78 -13.71 0.76
N LYS A 57 -8.71 -14.82 1.48
CA LYS A 57 -8.84 -14.86 2.95
C LYS A 57 -7.73 -14.11 3.68
N SER A 58 -6.58 -13.85 3.02
CA SER A 58 -5.44 -13.20 3.64
C SER A 58 -4.87 -12.09 2.77
N VAL A 59 -4.84 -10.88 3.30
CA VAL A 59 -4.19 -9.71 2.66
C VAL A 59 -2.69 -9.92 2.38
N ARG A 60 -2.04 -10.88 3.07
CA ARG A 60 -0.60 -11.17 2.88
C ARG A 60 -0.25 -11.59 1.46
N LYS A 61 -1.18 -12.16 0.71
CA LYS A 61 -0.96 -12.51 -0.70
C LYS A 61 -0.74 -11.31 -1.60
N PHE A 62 -1.22 -10.13 -1.17
CA PHE A 62 -1.04 -8.86 -1.89
C PHE A 62 0.25 -8.11 -1.54
N LEU A 63 1.08 -8.60 -0.62
CA LEU A 63 2.34 -7.93 -0.23
C LEU A 63 3.26 -7.65 -1.43
N LYS A 64 3.24 -8.51 -2.45
CA LYS A 64 4.00 -8.31 -3.70
C LYS A 64 3.55 -7.09 -4.51
N ASN A 65 2.35 -6.58 -4.25
CA ASN A 65 1.76 -5.42 -4.91
C ASN A 65 1.92 -4.13 -4.09
N VAL A 66 2.65 -4.18 -2.96
CA VAL A 66 2.89 -3.05 -2.06
C VAL A 66 4.31 -2.54 -2.28
N TYR A 67 4.41 -1.32 -2.74
CA TYR A 67 5.67 -0.65 -3.07
C TYR A 67 5.93 0.47 -2.08
N THR A 68 7.02 0.39 -1.32
CA THR A 68 7.45 1.46 -0.41
C THR A 68 7.94 2.64 -1.24
N ILE A 69 7.34 3.81 -1.05
CA ILE A 69 7.73 5.05 -1.72
C ILE A 69 8.65 5.86 -0.81
N GLU A 70 8.20 6.08 0.41
CA GLU A 70 8.96 6.78 1.44
C GLU A 70 8.76 6.07 2.77
N ARG A 71 9.80 6.03 3.59
CA ARG A 71 9.76 5.53 4.96
C ARG A 71 10.83 6.22 5.79
N ASP A 72 10.40 6.88 6.85
CA ASP A 72 11.26 7.51 7.84
C ASP A 72 11.02 6.85 9.20
N GLU A 73 12.03 6.14 9.69
CA GLU A 73 11.93 5.39 10.95
C GLU A 73 11.96 6.31 12.18
N GLU A 74 12.61 7.48 12.09
CA GLU A 74 12.71 8.42 13.20
C GLU A 74 11.38 9.14 13.43
N MET A 75 10.75 9.60 12.36
CA MET A 75 9.44 10.23 12.42
C MET A 75 8.29 9.22 12.47
N GLY A 76 8.55 7.98 12.09
CA GLY A 76 7.56 6.94 11.92
C GLY A 76 6.59 7.24 10.79
N SER A 77 6.99 8.05 9.80
CA SER A 77 6.19 8.29 8.60
C SER A 77 6.44 7.20 7.56
N ALA A 78 5.42 6.87 6.77
CA ALA A 78 5.56 5.92 5.67
C ALA A 78 4.48 6.14 4.61
N THR A 79 4.87 5.93 3.34
CA THR A 79 4.01 6.01 2.17
C THR A 79 4.23 4.79 1.29
N TYR A 80 3.14 4.12 0.94
CA TYR A 80 3.11 2.93 0.09
C TYR A 80 2.20 3.16 -1.11
N PHE A 81 2.63 2.72 -2.29
CA PHE A 81 1.75 2.54 -3.43
C PHE A 81 1.30 1.08 -3.50
N ILE A 82 0.01 0.86 -3.70
CA ILE A 82 -0.59 -0.48 -3.67
C ILE A 82 -1.41 -0.68 -4.94
N LEU A 83 -1.02 -1.69 -5.74
CA LEU A 83 -1.80 -2.12 -6.91
C LEU A 83 -2.91 -3.08 -6.48
N TRP A 84 -4.14 -2.76 -6.86
CA TRP A 84 -5.33 -3.58 -6.65
C TRP A 84 -6.31 -3.37 -7.79
N ASP A 85 -7.34 -4.21 -7.91
CA ASP A 85 -8.40 -4.03 -8.88
C ASP A 85 -9.79 -4.11 -8.23
N GLY A 86 -10.77 -3.46 -8.86
CA GLY A 86 -12.16 -3.46 -8.39
C GLY A 86 -13.11 -2.78 -9.37
N ASP A 87 -14.41 -3.06 -9.17
CA ASP A 87 -15.52 -2.39 -9.86
C ASP A 87 -15.95 -1.14 -9.09
N ILE A 88 -15.23 -0.04 -9.33
CA ILE A 88 -15.55 1.26 -8.72
C ILE A 88 -16.84 1.83 -9.34
N GLY A 89 -17.75 2.24 -8.45
CA GLY A 89 -19.03 2.80 -8.86
C GLY A 89 -20.09 1.76 -9.18
N CYS A 90 -19.78 0.46 -9.01
CA CYS A 90 -20.77 -0.61 -9.05
C CYS A 90 -21.56 -0.66 -10.37
N ASN A 91 -20.86 -0.49 -11.49
CA ASN A 91 -21.50 -0.42 -12.81
C ASN A 91 -22.06 -1.78 -13.27
N GLY A 92 -21.58 -2.88 -12.68
CA GLY A 92 -21.98 -4.24 -13.01
C GLY A 92 -21.57 -4.68 -14.43
N GLY A 93 -21.24 -5.94 -14.58
CA GLY A 93 -20.84 -6.54 -15.86
C GLY A 93 -19.42 -7.07 -15.86
N SER A 94 -19.10 -7.87 -16.88
CA SER A 94 -17.80 -8.55 -17.00
C SER A 94 -16.62 -7.64 -17.35
N ALA A 95 -16.85 -6.34 -17.54
CA ALA A 95 -15.86 -5.40 -18.05
C ALA A 95 -15.68 -4.16 -17.18
N THR A 96 -16.14 -4.18 -15.94
CA THR A 96 -16.19 -3.01 -15.05
C THR A 96 -15.00 -2.92 -14.09
N HIS A 97 -14.29 -4.02 -13.87
CA HIS A 97 -13.07 -4.04 -13.08
C HIS A 97 -11.93 -3.27 -13.76
N SER A 98 -11.25 -2.46 -12.97
CA SER A 98 -10.05 -1.72 -13.38
C SER A 98 -9.01 -1.80 -12.28
N PHE A 99 -7.74 -1.83 -12.68
CA PHE A 99 -6.63 -1.72 -11.74
C PHE A 99 -6.45 -0.28 -11.30
N MET A 100 -6.17 -0.13 -10.03
CA MET A 100 -5.87 1.15 -9.38
C MET A 100 -4.55 1.05 -8.65
N ILE A 101 -3.87 2.18 -8.53
CA ILE A 101 -2.66 2.30 -7.71
C ILE A 101 -3.00 3.35 -6.65
N SER A 102 -3.29 2.87 -5.44
CA SER A 102 -3.64 3.76 -4.34
C SER A 102 -2.43 4.08 -3.49
N GLU A 103 -2.35 5.33 -3.05
CA GLU A 103 -1.39 5.81 -2.07
C GLU A 103 -1.96 5.64 -0.67
N VAL A 104 -1.27 4.86 0.15
CA VAL A 104 -1.61 4.64 1.56
C VAL A 104 -0.45 5.05 2.42
N GLY A 105 -0.68 5.94 3.37
CA GLY A 105 0.41 6.47 4.19
C GLY A 105 -0.02 6.94 5.56
N ARG A 106 0.98 7.25 6.38
CA ARG A 106 0.87 7.95 7.67
C ARG A 106 1.98 8.97 7.80
N PHE A 107 1.71 10.07 8.50
CA PHE A 107 2.66 11.18 8.65
C PHE A 107 3.58 11.05 9.88
N THR A 108 3.16 10.32 10.90
CA THR A 108 3.94 10.03 12.12
C THR A 108 3.50 8.69 12.71
N GLU A 109 4.32 8.13 13.62
CA GLU A 109 4.00 6.86 14.27
C GLU A 109 2.67 6.87 15.05
N SER A 110 2.30 8.01 15.65
CA SER A 110 1.06 8.18 16.41
C SER A 110 -0.20 8.28 15.54
N ARG A 111 -0.06 8.44 14.22
CA ARG A 111 -1.19 8.56 13.30
C ARG A 111 -1.51 7.21 12.64
N PRO A 112 -2.78 6.94 12.36
CA PRO A 112 -3.16 5.76 11.59
C PRO A 112 -2.71 5.87 10.14
N PHE A 113 -2.57 4.74 9.46
CA PHE A 113 -2.52 4.71 7.99
C PHE A 113 -3.87 5.11 7.41
N LEU A 114 -3.85 5.89 6.35
CA LEU A 114 -5.02 6.36 5.61
C LEU A 114 -4.79 6.15 4.11
N VAL A 115 -5.84 5.98 3.34
CA VAL A 115 -5.78 6.13 1.89
C VAL A 115 -5.71 7.62 1.59
N LEU A 116 -4.56 8.08 1.12
CA LEU A 116 -4.27 9.48 0.83
C LEU A 116 -4.74 9.86 -0.57
N ASN A 117 -4.60 8.92 -1.51
CA ASN A 117 -5.02 9.10 -2.90
C ASN A 117 -5.36 7.72 -3.50
N ASN A 118 -6.47 7.61 -4.21
CA ASN A 118 -6.86 6.37 -4.90
C ASN A 118 -6.31 6.27 -6.34
N ASP A 119 -5.74 7.35 -6.86
CA ASP A 119 -5.05 7.41 -8.15
C ASP A 119 -3.65 8.02 -7.96
N ALA A 120 -2.74 7.25 -7.37
CA ALA A 120 -1.41 7.71 -6.98
C ALA A 120 -0.55 8.20 -8.15
N PHE A 121 -0.77 7.69 -9.36
CA PHE A 121 -0.06 8.15 -10.56
C PHE A 121 -0.76 9.31 -11.28
N GLY A 122 -2.04 9.56 -10.99
CA GLY A 122 -2.80 10.70 -11.48
C GLY A 122 -3.23 10.61 -12.94
N GLU A 123 -3.76 11.72 -13.41
CA GLU A 123 -4.48 11.83 -14.70
C GLU A 123 -3.63 11.45 -15.92
N ASP A 124 -2.32 11.75 -15.93
CA ASP A 124 -1.44 11.41 -17.04
C ASP A 124 -1.34 9.88 -17.23
N PHE A 125 -1.30 9.15 -16.13
CA PHE A 125 -1.29 7.69 -16.15
C PHE A 125 -2.62 7.14 -16.72
N SER A 126 -3.74 7.58 -16.17
CA SER A 126 -5.06 7.10 -16.56
C SER A 126 -5.45 7.45 -18.00
N LYS A 127 -4.90 8.53 -18.57
CA LYS A 127 -5.09 8.90 -19.98
C LYS A 127 -4.25 8.06 -20.95
N ASN A 128 -3.08 7.60 -20.53
CA ASN A 128 -2.11 6.95 -21.40
C ASN A 128 -2.07 5.43 -21.27
N ILE A 129 -2.57 4.87 -20.17
CA ILE A 129 -2.50 3.44 -19.88
C ILE A 129 -3.89 2.89 -19.63
N ASN A 130 -4.22 1.80 -20.33
CA ASN A 130 -5.48 1.11 -20.12
C ASN A 130 -5.45 0.35 -18.78
N SER A 131 -6.09 0.95 -17.77
CA SER A 131 -6.10 0.41 -16.40
C SER A 131 -6.86 -0.91 -16.28
N ARG A 132 -7.72 -1.26 -17.21
CA ARG A 132 -8.44 -2.56 -17.19
C ARG A 132 -7.53 -3.75 -17.44
N PHE A 133 -6.40 -3.56 -18.09
CA PHE A 133 -5.54 -4.64 -18.57
C PHE A 133 -4.09 -4.48 -18.08
N ILE A 134 -3.89 -3.95 -16.88
CA ILE A 134 -2.57 -3.93 -16.24
C ILE A 134 -2.20 -5.35 -15.83
N GLU A 135 -1.13 -5.87 -16.42
CA GLU A 135 -0.63 -7.20 -16.13
C GLU A 135 0.49 -7.18 -15.08
N LYS A 136 1.26 -6.10 -15.07
CA LYS A 136 2.43 -5.98 -14.19
C LYS A 136 2.69 -4.53 -13.84
N LEU A 137 2.96 -4.30 -12.56
CA LEU A 137 3.60 -3.10 -12.05
C LEU A 137 4.93 -3.49 -11.41
N GLN A 138 6.00 -2.76 -11.72
CA GLN A 138 7.33 -3.01 -11.18
C GLN A 138 7.98 -1.68 -10.79
N LYS A 139 8.30 -1.54 -9.51
CA LYS A 139 9.11 -0.42 -9.02
C LYS A 139 10.57 -0.61 -9.43
N ILE A 140 11.16 0.39 -10.05
CA ILE A 140 12.59 0.43 -10.38
C ILE A 140 13.35 1.20 -9.30
N ASN A 141 12.80 2.35 -8.89
CA ASN A 141 13.27 3.15 -7.75
C ASN A 141 12.11 4.01 -7.24
N ASN A 142 12.35 4.96 -6.33
CA ASN A 142 11.30 5.79 -5.73
C ASN A 142 10.63 6.76 -6.73
N ASP A 143 11.27 7.02 -7.86
CA ASP A 143 10.79 7.97 -8.88
C ASP A 143 10.51 7.31 -10.24
N LYS A 144 10.55 5.96 -10.30
CA LYS A 144 10.36 5.24 -11.57
C LYS A 144 9.67 3.89 -11.40
N PHE A 145 8.66 3.67 -12.25
CA PHE A 145 7.98 2.39 -12.41
C PHE A 145 7.95 1.95 -13.87
N LEU A 146 7.89 0.63 -14.06
CA LEU A 146 7.50 0.00 -15.31
C LEU A 146 6.11 -0.61 -15.15
N VAL A 147 5.26 -0.36 -16.14
CA VAL A 147 3.90 -0.90 -16.22
C VAL A 147 3.77 -1.71 -17.49
N VAL A 148 3.26 -2.93 -17.41
CA VAL A 148 2.85 -3.70 -18.58
C VAL A 148 1.34 -3.70 -18.63
N SER A 149 0.78 -3.23 -19.73
CA SER A 149 -0.66 -3.20 -19.96
C SER A 149 -0.97 -3.52 -21.43
N SER A 150 -2.20 -3.98 -21.66
CA SER A 150 -2.67 -4.30 -22.99
C SER A 150 -3.66 -3.26 -23.53
N GLU A 151 -3.59 -3.02 -24.83
CA GLU A 151 -4.48 -2.11 -25.57
C GLU A 151 -5.20 -2.83 -26.70
N HIS A 152 -6.37 -2.33 -27.06
CA HIS A 152 -7.14 -2.85 -28.15
C HIS A 152 -6.51 -2.55 -29.52
N GLY A 153 -6.56 -3.53 -30.41
CA GLY A 153 -6.41 -3.35 -31.85
C GLY A 153 -7.74 -2.98 -32.51
N GLU A 154 -7.73 -2.78 -33.84
CA GLU A 154 -8.92 -2.31 -34.58
C GLU A 154 -10.11 -3.28 -34.50
N ASN A 155 -9.87 -4.60 -34.38
CA ASN A 155 -10.93 -5.61 -34.42
C ASN A 155 -10.99 -6.44 -33.10
N ASP A 156 -10.43 -5.95 -32.03
CA ASP A 156 -10.42 -6.68 -30.77
C ASP A 156 -11.79 -6.63 -30.08
N ALA A 157 -12.21 -7.77 -29.53
CA ALA A 157 -13.37 -7.80 -28.67
C ALA A 157 -13.04 -7.12 -27.32
N ASN A 158 -14.06 -6.59 -26.66
CA ASN A 158 -13.94 -5.72 -25.49
C ASN A 158 -13.08 -6.27 -24.32
N ASN A 159 -12.98 -7.59 -24.16
CA ASN A 159 -12.21 -8.23 -23.10
C ASN A 159 -10.89 -8.85 -23.57
N PHE A 160 -10.51 -8.68 -24.83
CA PHE A 160 -9.37 -9.36 -25.45
C PHE A 160 -8.47 -8.36 -26.21
N PRO A 161 -7.77 -7.46 -25.52
CA PRO A 161 -6.88 -6.49 -26.17
C PRO A 161 -5.64 -7.21 -26.71
N SER A 162 -5.41 -7.09 -28.01
CA SER A 162 -4.35 -7.85 -28.70
C SER A 162 -2.95 -7.23 -28.62
N LYS A 163 -2.82 -5.96 -28.23
CA LYS A 163 -1.54 -5.25 -28.26
C LYS A 163 -0.98 -5.10 -26.86
N LYS A 164 0.21 -5.63 -26.60
CA LYS A 164 0.90 -5.51 -25.30
C LYS A 164 1.97 -4.42 -25.34
N TYR A 165 2.00 -3.58 -24.32
CA TYR A 165 2.95 -2.49 -24.19
C TYR A 165 3.60 -2.48 -22.81
N GLN A 166 4.84 -2.01 -22.78
CA GLN A 166 5.53 -1.59 -21.54
C GLN A 166 5.61 -0.06 -21.53
N TYR A 167 5.17 0.50 -20.44
CA TYR A 167 5.26 1.93 -20.18
C TYR A 167 6.30 2.21 -19.11
N THR A 168 7.01 3.34 -19.25
CA THR A 168 7.82 3.91 -18.18
C THR A 168 7.05 5.06 -17.57
N VAL A 169 6.92 5.06 -16.26
CA VAL A 169 6.28 6.11 -15.48
C VAL A 169 7.33 6.71 -14.57
N ASP A 170 7.68 7.96 -14.81
CA ASP A 170 8.69 8.70 -14.05
C ASP A 170 8.06 9.83 -13.22
N ARG A 171 8.60 10.09 -12.03
CA ARG A 171 8.23 11.24 -11.19
C ARG A 171 9.02 12.46 -11.60
N ILE A 172 8.37 13.42 -12.25
CA ILE A 172 8.97 14.65 -12.75
C ILE A 172 8.32 15.84 -12.03
N LYS A 173 9.11 16.64 -11.31
CA LYS A 173 8.61 17.79 -10.53
C LYS A 173 7.40 17.41 -9.66
N PHE A 174 7.53 16.32 -8.90
CA PHE A 174 6.50 15.77 -8.01
C PHE A 174 5.23 15.24 -8.69
N GLN A 175 5.20 15.14 -10.02
CA GLN A 175 4.10 14.56 -10.79
C GLN A 175 4.56 13.29 -11.51
N TRP A 176 3.74 12.28 -11.49
CA TRP A 176 3.97 11.07 -12.27
C TRP A 176 3.58 11.29 -13.72
N LYS A 177 4.45 10.91 -14.64
CA LYS A 177 4.29 11.08 -16.09
C LYS A 177 4.66 9.82 -16.83
N VAL A 178 3.87 9.47 -17.84
CA VAL A 178 4.22 8.42 -18.79
C VAL A 178 5.26 8.98 -19.77
N THR A 179 6.51 8.52 -19.62
CA THR A 179 7.67 9.05 -20.38
C THR A 179 8.07 8.18 -21.56
N SER A 180 7.65 6.92 -21.59
CA SER A 180 7.86 6.07 -22.74
C SER A 180 6.79 4.98 -22.86
N LYS A 181 6.57 4.53 -24.11
CA LYS A 181 5.70 3.42 -24.49
C LYS A 181 6.45 2.53 -25.46
N LYS A 182 6.64 1.28 -25.10
CA LYS A 182 7.34 0.28 -25.93
C LYS A 182 6.39 -0.89 -26.24
N TYR A 183 6.21 -1.19 -27.52
CA TYR A 183 5.46 -2.36 -27.95
C TYR A 183 6.22 -3.64 -27.62
N LEU A 184 5.54 -4.62 -27.00
CA LEU A 184 6.10 -5.90 -26.59
C LEU A 184 5.64 -7.06 -27.50
N GLY A 185 4.67 -6.86 -28.34
CA GLY A 185 4.10 -7.90 -29.19
C GLY A 185 2.59 -8.04 -29.04
N LYS A 186 2.05 -9.08 -29.65
CA LYS A 186 0.63 -9.44 -29.51
C LYS A 186 0.40 -10.32 -28.29
N ASN A 187 -0.75 -10.16 -27.66
CA ASN A 187 -1.25 -11.14 -26.69
C ASN A 187 -1.75 -12.37 -27.45
N ASN A 188 -1.43 -13.52 -26.92
CA ASN A 188 -1.98 -14.80 -27.37
C ASN A 188 -3.05 -15.21 -26.34
N TYR A 189 -4.31 -14.94 -26.66
CA TYR A 189 -5.46 -15.43 -25.89
C TYR A 189 -5.91 -16.79 -26.43
#